data_e30ef3f67c5c6fe8917b2b7c89d0802d
#
_entry.id   e30ef3f67c5c6fe8917b2b7c89d0802d
#
_cell.length_a   1.000
_cell.length_b   1.000
_cell.length_c   1.000
_cell.angle_alpha   90.00
_cell.angle_beta   90.00
_cell.angle_gamma   90.00
#
_symmetry.space_group_name_H-M   'P 1'
#
loop_
_entity.id
_entity.type
_entity.pdbx_description
1 polymer ?
#
loop_
_entity_poly.entity_id
_entity_poly.type
_entity_poly.pdbx_seq_one_letter_code
_entity_poly.pdbx_strand_id
1 'polypeptide(L)'
;MNILAIDGGASTAKWCVQDPNGKTLINQSSGPLSGHIFSSSAQKQNERKLQDICQQAQKISPISKVIAGISGLDGKSSQAKWMREIIEKSLKTKDVLISDDLFFVYLGLAIPGKEFLVYAGTGCIGYHLTREYNVLRANGYGYLIDDCGGGFWIGQQALREWLRSMETKKPKISVLNSKLADKFGSKDWNTIRQKIYGGGRETIASLAKEVNYAANLGDPIALKILHEAGVEIGKLSNRLFAMTGLKQAKMYLIGGVTNCVDFLDPSLQSNLNSGIEYSTVNSNNAEIMAGVLKKYSFEQLNRLI
;
A
#
# COMPACT_ATOMS: atom_id res chain seq x y z
N MET A 1 -24.75 4.98 13.28
CA MET A 1 -24.65 3.67 12.59
C MET A 1 -23.18 3.42 12.28
N ASN A 2 -22.65 2.27 12.68
CA ASN A 2 -21.21 2.00 12.57
C ASN A 2 -20.81 1.57 11.15
N ILE A 3 -19.57 1.91 10.78
CA ILE A 3 -19.00 1.67 9.46
C ILE A 3 -17.88 0.65 9.61
N LEU A 4 -17.91 -0.41 8.80
CA LEU A 4 -16.76 -1.29 8.60
C LEU A 4 -16.00 -0.81 7.35
N ALA A 5 -14.72 -0.51 7.50
CA ALA A 5 -13.83 -0.26 6.38
C ALA A 5 -12.80 -1.38 6.26
N ILE A 6 -12.60 -1.89 5.04
CA ILE A 6 -11.67 -2.98 4.72
C ILE A 6 -10.69 -2.48 3.66
N ASP A 7 -9.41 -2.49 3.98
CA ASP A 7 -8.27 -2.27 3.08
C ASP A 7 -7.67 -3.64 2.75
N GLY A 8 -8.10 -4.21 1.63
CA GLY A 8 -7.68 -5.53 1.17
C GLY A 8 -6.42 -5.45 0.32
N GLY A 9 -5.28 -5.76 0.91
CA GLY A 9 -4.00 -5.82 0.21
C GLY A 9 -3.57 -7.25 -0.14
N ALA A 10 -2.70 -7.37 -1.14
CA ALA A 10 -2.16 -8.66 -1.59
C ALA A 10 -1.29 -9.37 -0.53
N SER A 11 -0.69 -8.63 0.40
CA SER A 11 0.14 -9.17 1.49
C SER A 11 -0.61 -9.23 2.82
N THR A 12 -1.45 -8.25 3.09
CA THR A 12 -2.17 -8.10 4.37
C THR A 12 -3.43 -7.30 4.12
N ALA A 13 -4.55 -7.74 4.66
CA ALA A 13 -5.74 -6.92 4.77
C ALA A 13 -5.76 -6.22 6.13
N LYS A 14 -6.15 -4.95 6.14
CA LYS A 14 -6.42 -4.17 7.35
C LYS A 14 -7.89 -3.78 7.37
N TRP A 15 -8.47 -3.71 8.55
CA TRP A 15 -9.85 -3.28 8.66
C TRP A 15 -10.09 -2.55 9.98
N CYS A 16 -11.05 -1.64 9.97
CA CYS A 16 -11.47 -0.93 11.17
C CYS A 16 -12.99 -0.82 11.24
N VAL A 17 -13.49 -0.64 12.47
CA VAL A 17 -14.86 -0.23 12.72
C VAL A 17 -14.84 1.17 13.29
N GLN A 18 -15.61 2.08 12.70
CA GLN A 18 -15.82 3.42 13.20
C GLN A 18 -17.26 3.65 13.62
N ASP A 19 -17.44 4.42 14.68
CA ASP A 19 -18.75 4.91 15.09
C ASP A 19 -19.24 6.06 14.18
N PRO A 20 -20.51 6.53 14.34
CA PRO A 20 -21.05 7.63 13.53
C PRO A 20 -20.28 8.95 13.65
N ASN A 21 -19.55 9.15 14.73
CA ASN A 21 -18.74 10.35 14.96
C ASN A 21 -17.35 10.23 14.34
N GLY A 22 -17.03 9.04 13.78
CA GLY A 22 -15.72 8.73 13.17
C GLY A 22 -14.65 8.34 14.16
N LYS A 23 -15.03 7.97 15.39
CA LYS A 23 -14.12 7.37 16.37
C LYS A 23 -13.87 5.91 15.99
N THR A 24 -12.62 5.54 15.86
CA THR A 24 -12.23 4.15 15.64
C THR A 24 -12.47 3.33 16.90
N LEU A 25 -13.33 2.31 16.79
CA LEU A 25 -13.64 1.37 17.86
C LEU A 25 -12.64 0.23 17.90
N ILE A 26 -12.14 -0.19 16.74
CA ILE A 26 -11.13 -1.24 16.59
C ILE A 26 -10.36 -1.07 15.28
N ASN A 27 -9.08 -1.42 15.30
CA ASN A 27 -8.22 -1.62 14.16
C ASN A 27 -7.63 -3.03 14.22
N GLN A 28 -7.71 -3.76 13.13
CA GLN A 28 -7.20 -5.13 13.02
C GLN A 28 -6.50 -5.36 11.69
N SER A 29 -5.65 -6.38 11.66
CA SER A 29 -5.08 -6.89 10.43
C SER A 29 -5.35 -8.39 10.32
N SER A 30 -5.49 -8.86 9.08
CA SER A 30 -5.66 -10.26 8.77
C SER A 30 -4.76 -10.62 7.57
N GLY A 31 -4.70 -11.91 7.21
CA GLY A 31 -3.92 -12.33 6.05
C GLY A 31 -4.43 -11.70 4.75
N PRO A 32 -3.78 -11.96 3.62
CA PRO A 32 -4.03 -11.29 2.35
C PRO A 32 -5.49 -11.41 1.88
N LEU A 33 -5.98 -10.33 1.25
CA LEU A 33 -7.26 -10.24 0.58
C LEU A 33 -7.04 -9.42 -0.70
N SER A 34 -7.17 -10.03 -1.87
CA SER A 34 -6.83 -9.39 -3.15
C SER A 34 -7.90 -9.64 -4.19
N GLY A 35 -8.08 -8.67 -5.09
CA GLY A 35 -8.92 -8.81 -6.30
C GLY A 35 -8.31 -9.74 -7.36
N HIS A 36 -7.02 -10.07 -7.27
CA HIS A 36 -6.35 -11.00 -8.19
C HIS A 36 -6.69 -12.45 -7.86
N ILE A 37 -7.86 -12.92 -8.31
CA ILE A 37 -8.37 -14.25 -8.05
C ILE A 37 -8.24 -15.10 -9.30
N PHE A 38 -7.13 -15.84 -9.42
CA PHE A 38 -6.81 -16.66 -10.59
C PHE A 38 -7.08 -18.16 -10.39
N SER A 39 -7.57 -18.56 -9.20
CA SER A 39 -7.87 -19.95 -8.90
C SER A 39 -9.06 -20.10 -7.95
N SER A 40 -9.72 -21.26 -8.00
CA SER A 40 -10.80 -21.62 -7.07
C SER A 40 -10.34 -21.68 -5.60
N SER A 41 -9.08 -22.01 -5.37
CA SER A 41 -8.48 -22.00 -4.03
C SER A 41 -8.37 -20.58 -3.49
N ALA A 42 -7.86 -19.63 -4.29
CA ALA A 42 -7.79 -18.21 -3.92
C ALA A 42 -9.18 -17.62 -3.66
N GLN A 43 -10.17 -18.02 -4.46
CA GLN A 43 -11.57 -17.63 -4.27
C GLN A 43 -12.10 -18.07 -2.90
N LYS A 44 -11.95 -19.35 -2.56
CA LYS A 44 -12.36 -19.88 -1.25
C LYS A 44 -11.64 -19.24 -0.07
N GLN A 45 -10.36 -18.89 -0.23
CA GLN A 45 -9.60 -18.18 0.80
C GLN A 45 -10.14 -16.77 1.02
N ASN A 46 -10.41 -16.01 -0.04
CA ASN A 46 -11.00 -14.68 0.05
C ASN A 46 -12.41 -14.72 0.68
N GLU A 47 -13.24 -15.69 0.31
CA GLU A 47 -14.57 -15.86 0.91
C GLU A 47 -14.49 -16.06 2.42
N ARG A 48 -13.69 -17.02 2.88
CA ARG A 48 -13.47 -17.26 4.31
C ARG A 48 -12.97 -16.02 5.03
N LYS A 49 -12.00 -15.31 4.41
CA LYS A 49 -11.43 -14.10 4.98
C LYS A 49 -12.46 -12.99 5.15
N LEU A 50 -13.29 -12.74 4.14
CA LEU A 50 -14.37 -11.75 4.22
C LEU A 50 -15.38 -12.12 5.29
N GLN A 51 -15.78 -13.39 5.38
CA GLN A 51 -16.68 -13.89 6.42
C GLN A 51 -16.10 -13.68 7.82
N ASP A 52 -14.81 -14.03 8.01
CA ASP A 52 -14.11 -13.85 9.30
C ASP A 52 -14.05 -12.38 9.70
N ILE A 53 -13.70 -11.46 8.79
CA ILE A 53 -13.67 -10.02 9.05
C ILE A 53 -15.07 -9.54 9.46
N CYS A 54 -16.10 -9.91 8.72
CA CYS A 54 -17.49 -9.53 9.02
C CYS A 54 -17.94 -10.04 10.40
N GLN A 55 -17.65 -11.29 10.73
CA GLN A 55 -17.98 -11.86 12.03
C GLN A 55 -17.26 -11.17 13.19
N GLN A 56 -15.97 -10.87 13.02
CA GLN A 56 -15.20 -10.14 14.03
C GLN A 56 -15.73 -8.72 14.23
N ALA A 57 -16.04 -8.01 13.14
CA ALA A 57 -16.60 -6.67 13.20
C ALA A 57 -17.96 -6.63 13.91
N GLN A 58 -18.85 -7.61 13.64
CA GLN A 58 -20.15 -7.71 14.29
C GLN A 58 -20.08 -7.96 15.80
N LYS A 59 -19.03 -8.63 16.29
CA LYS A 59 -18.81 -8.84 17.74
C LYS A 59 -18.50 -7.52 18.47
N ILE A 60 -17.99 -6.52 17.75
CA ILE A 60 -17.65 -5.20 18.31
C ILE A 60 -18.90 -4.32 18.37
N SER A 61 -19.66 -4.28 17.27
CA SER A 61 -20.88 -3.46 17.15
C SER A 61 -21.71 -3.87 15.93
N PRO A 62 -23.01 -3.55 15.91
CA PRO A 62 -23.79 -3.69 14.70
C PRO A 62 -23.24 -2.81 13.57
N ILE A 63 -22.98 -3.42 12.41
CA ILE A 63 -22.46 -2.74 11.21
C ILE A 63 -23.64 -2.39 10.29
N SER A 64 -23.71 -1.16 9.84
CA SER A 64 -24.77 -0.71 8.92
C SER A 64 -24.24 -0.36 7.53
N LYS A 65 -22.97 0.08 7.42
CA LYS A 65 -22.35 0.46 6.16
C LYS A 65 -20.97 -0.18 6.03
N VAL A 66 -20.60 -0.55 4.82
CA VAL A 66 -19.29 -1.12 4.52
C VAL A 66 -18.63 -0.37 3.37
N ILE A 67 -17.34 -0.05 3.53
CA ILE A 67 -16.46 0.37 2.45
C ILE A 67 -15.34 -0.65 2.37
N ALA A 68 -15.26 -1.36 1.25
CA ALA A 68 -14.21 -2.35 1.00
C ALA A 68 -13.38 -1.93 -0.23
N GLY A 69 -12.16 -1.46 0.02
CA GLY A 69 -11.16 -1.22 -0.99
C GLY A 69 -10.28 -2.46 -1.13
N ILE A 70 -10.27 -3.09 -2.29
CA ILE A 70 -9.54 -4.33 -2.52
C ILE A 70 -8.55 -4.13 -3.66
N SER A 71 -7.27 -4.31 -3.37
CA SER A 71 -6.19 -4.11 -4.33
C SER A 71 -6.37 -4.93 -5.61
N GLY A 72 -6.37 -4.26 -6.76
CA GLY A 72 -6.55 -4.86 -8.07
C GLY A 72 -7.99 -5.27 -8.40
N LEU A 73 -8.99 -4.79 -7.66
CA LEU A 73 -10.40 -5.08 -7.91
C LEU A 73 -11.06 -3.94 -8.71
N ASP A 74 -11.55 -4.25 -9.89
CA ASP A 74 -12.48 -3.36 -10.60
C ASP A 74 -13.88 -3.47 -9.94
N GLY A 75 -14.42 -2.36 -9.44
CA GLY A 75 -15.71 -2.30 -8.76
C GLY A 75 -16.91 -2.76 -9.61
N LYS A 76 -16.78 -2.73 -10.94
CA LYS A 76 -17.80 -3.19 -11.91
C LYS A 76 -17.67 -4.67 -12.29
N SER A 77 -16.63 -5.33 -11.81
CA SER A 77 -16.34 -6.73 -12.15
C SER A 77 -17.32 -7.71 -11.48
N SER A 78 -17.43 -8.91 -12.07
CA SER A 78 -18.16 -10.04 -11.45
C SER A 78 -17.56 -10.43 -10.10
N GLN A 79 -16.26 -10.25 -9.93
CA GLN A 79 -15.56 -10.50 -8.68
C GLN A 79 -15.98 -9.52 -7.58
N ALA A 80 -16.12 -8.23 -7.92
CA ALA A 80 -16.62 -7.23 -6.98
C ALA A 80 -18.06 -7.54 -6.56
N LYS A 81 -18.91 -7.92 -7.51
CA LYS A 81 -20.29 -8.34 -7.22
C LYS A 81 -20.31 -9.55 -6.28
N TRP A 82 -19.52 -10.57 -6.54
CA TRP A 82 -19.42 -11.76 -5.70
C TRP A 82 -18.94 -11.44 -4.29
N MET A 83 -17.89 -10.63 -4.13
CA MET A 83 -17.39 -10.20 -2.82
C MET A 83 -18.43 -9.37 -2.05
N ARG A 84 -19.14 -8.48 -2.75
CA ARG A 84 -20.25 -7.67 -2.19
C ARG A 84 -21.34 -8.58 -1.62
N GLU A 85 -21.78 -9.59 -2.37
CA GLU A 85 -22.82 -10.55 -1.93
C GLU A 85 -22.40 -11.32 -0.66
N ILE A 86 -21.12 -11.68 -0.52
CA ILE A 86 -20.60 -12.31 0.70
C ILE A 86 -20.74 -11.37 1.90
N ILE A 87 -20.33 -10.09 1.74
CA ILE A 87 -20.40 -9.09 2.81
C ILE A 87 -21.85 -8.80 3.18
N GLU A 88 -22.73 -8.58 2.19
CA GLU A 88 -24.16 -8.32 2.39
C GLU A 88 -24.84 -9.46 3.17
N LYS A 89 -24.56 -10.69 2.79
CA LYS A 89 -25.09 -11.90 3.46
C LYS A 89 -24.55 -12.02 4.90
N SER A 90 -23.27 -11.76 5.10
CA SER A 90 -22.64 -11.90 6.41
C SER A 90 -23.11 -10.86 7.41
N LEU A 91 -23.30 -9.61 6.96
CA LEU A 91 -23.66 -8.46 7.82
C LEU A 91 -25.14 -8.13 7.80
N LYS A 92 -25.94 -8.73 6.91
CA LYS A 92 -27.37 -8.43 6.69
C LYS A 92 -27.60 -6.94 6.39
N THR A 93 -26.69 -6.30 5.63
CA THR A 93 -26.81 -4.92 5.15
C THR A 93 -26.69 -4.88 3.63
N LYS A 94 -27.35 -3.91 2.99
CA LYS A 94 -27.24 -3.63 1.55
C LYS A 94 -26.32 -2.45 1.26
N ASP A 95 -25.93 -1.71 2.28
CA ASP A 95 -25.06 -0.55 2.15
C ASP A 95 -23.58 -1.00 2.09
N VAL A 96 -23.20 -1.64 0.99
CA VAL A 96 -21.84 -2.13 0.73
C VAL A 96 -21.27 -1.48 -0.51
N LEU A 97 -20.19 -0.69 -0.35
CA LEU A 97 -19.38 -0.13 -1.41
C LEU A 97 -18.10 -0.97 -1.53
N ILE A 98 -17.79 -1.43 -2.73
CA ILE A 98 -16.59 -2.23 -3.01
C ILE A 98 -15.96 -1.81 -4.32
N SER A 99 -14.65 -1.53 -4.32
CA SER A 99 -13.87 -1.14 -5.48
C SER A 99 -12.38 -1.32 -5.21
N ASP A 100 -11.52 -0.72 -6.05
CA ASP A 100 -10.08 -0.64 -5.83
C ASP A 100 -9.76 0.11 -4.52
N ASP A 101 -8.72 -0.33 -3.80
CA ASP A 101 -8.31 0.26 -2.52
C ASP A 101 -7.86 1.71 -2.68
N LEU A 102 -7.08 2.01 -3.72
CA LEU A 102 -6.58 3.37 -3.95
C LEU A 102 -7.68 4.36 -4.31
N PHE A 103 -8.79 3.90 -4.90
CA PHE A 103 -9.93 4.76 -5.18
C PHE A 103 -10.50 5.37 -3.89
N PHE A 104 -10.77 4.55 -2.89
CA PHE A 104 -11.32 5.04 -1.62
C PHE A 104 -10.28 5.81 -0.80
N VAL A 105 -9.02 5.37 -0.79
CA VAL A 105 -7.94 6.09 -0.11
C VAL A 105 -7.77 7.48 -0.73
N TYR A 106 -7.80 7.58 -2.06
CA TYR A 106 -7.73 8.86 -2.75
C TYR A 106 -8.87 9.79 -2.35
N LEU A 107 -10.12 9.33 -2.41
CA LEU A 107 -11.28 10.14 -2.02
C LEU A 107 -11.26 10.55 -0.54
N GLY A 108 -10.65 9.73 0.31
CA GLY A 108 -10.44 10.07 1.72
C GLY A 108 -9.44 11.21 1.94
N LEU A 109 -8.43 11.31 1.10
CA LEU A 109 -7.32 12.26 1.25
C LEU A 109 -7.40 13.44 0.29
N ALA A 110 -7.50 13.16 -1.00
CA ALA A 110 -7.25 14.09 -2.09
C ALA A 110 -8.55 14.61 -2.72
N ILE A 111 -8.42 15.74 -3.43
CA ILE A 111 -9.52 16.39 -4.17
C ILE A 111 -9.37 16.05 -5.66
N PRO A 112 -10.40 15.40 -6.29
CA PRO A 112 -10.39 15.10 -7.72
C PRO A 112 -10.13 16.34 -8.59
N GLY A 113 -9.26 16.17 -9.58
CA GLY A 113 -8.88 17.22 -10.52
C GLY A 113 -7.96 18.32 -9.94
N LYS A 114 -7.46 18.16 -8.70
CA LYS A 114 -6.57 19.14 -8.06
C LYS A 114 -5.33 18.53 -7.39
N GLU A 115 -5.48 17.35 -6.79
CA GLU A 115 -4.47 16.74 -5.94
C GLU A 115 -4.21 15.30 -6.41
N PHE A 116 -3.10 14.72 -6.03
CA PHE A 116 -2.79 13.34 -6.33
C PHE A 116 -2.11 12.65 -5.16
N LEU A 117 -2.04 11.32 -5.20
CA LEU A 117 -1.32 10.54 -4.21
C LEU A 117 -0.25 9.68 -4.86
N VAL A 118 0.80 9.39 -4.09
CA VAL A 118 1.76 8.33 -4.35
C VAL A 118 1.70 7.35 -3.20
N TYR A 119 1.32 6.12 -3.51
CA TYR A 119 1.32 5.02 -2.55
C TYR A 119 2.62 4.24 -2.69
N ALA A 120 3.46 4.31 -1.66
CA ALA A 120 4.73 3.59 -1.55
C ALA A 120 4.62 2.56 -0.40
N GLY A 121 4.07 1.41 -0.72
CA GLY A 121 3.92 0.26 0.17
C GLY A 121 4.90 -0.86 -0.21
N THR A 122 4.42 -2.09 -0.41
CA THR A 122 5.20 -3.18 -1.01
C THR A 122 5.63 -2.82 -2.43
N GLY A 123 4.72 -2.27 -3.25
CA GLY A 123 4.99 -1.64 -4.54
C GLY A 123 4.96 -0.11 -4.45
N CYS A 124 5.01 0.56 -5.60
CA CYS A 124 4.96 2.00 -5.69
C CYS A 124 4.10 2.43 -6.90
N ILE A 125 3.08 3.27 -6.64
CA ILE A 125 2.13 3.73 -7.66
C ILE A 125 1.70 5.17 -7.40
N GLY A 126 1.64 5.98 -8.45
CA GLY A 126 0.99 7.27 -8.44
C GLY A 126 -0.45 7.18 -8.92
N TYR A 127 -1.37 7.87 -8.26
CA TYR A 127 -2.79 7.78 -8.50
C TYR A 127 -3.46 9.17 -8.45
N HIS A 128 -4.26 9.48 -9.46
CA HIS A 128 -5.03 10.71 -9.55
C HIS A 128 -6.41 10.44 -10.16
N LEU A 129 -7.42 11.09 -9.62
CA LEU A 129 -8.74 11.15 -10.24
C LEU A 129 -8.94 12.52 -10.89
N THR A 130 -9.31 12.54 -12.17
CA THR A 130 -9.73 13.79 -12.83
C THR A 130 -11.01 14.34 -12.19
N ARG A 131 -11.47 15.50 -12.62
CA ARG A 131 -12.76 16.07 -12.16
C ARG A 131 -13.97 15.19 -12.51
N GLU A 132 -13.84 14.43 -13.60
CA GLU A 132 -14.83 13.46 -14.09
C GLU A 132 -14.63 12.07 -13.47
N TYR A 133 -13.75 11.95 -12.46
CA TYR A 133 -13.39 10.71 -11.78
C TYR A 133 -12.72 9.64 -12.66
N ASN A 134 -12.14 10.04 -13.79
CA ASN A 134 -11.28 9.15 -14.58
C ASN A 134 -9.93 8.95 -13.86
N VAL A 135 -9.45 7.72 -13.87
CA VAL A 135 -8.19 7.34 -13.22
C VAL A 135 -7.00 7.66 -14.12
N LEU A 136 -6.02 8.41 -13.59
CA LEU A 136 -4.67 8.51 -14.14
C LEU A 136 -3.71 7.80 -13.18
N ARG A 137 -2.85 6.95 -13.72
CA ARG A 137 -1.85 6.20 -12.97
C ARG A 137 -0.47 6.34 -13.60
N ALA A 138 0.54 6.40 -12.76
CA ALA A 138 1.94 6.23 -13.14
C ALA A 138 2.57 5.13 -12.27
N ASN A 139 3.35 4.25 -12.83
CA ASN A 139 3.84 3.01 -12.21
C ASN A 139 2.71 2.04 -11.80
N GLY A 140 3.00 1.13 -10.88
CA GLY A 140 2.04 0.15 -10.41
C GLY A 140 1.81 -1.00 -11.39
N TYR A 141 2.80 -1.28 -12.24
CA TYR A 141 2.79 -2.43 -13.17
C TYR A 141 3.26 -3.72 -12.51
N GLY A 142 3.56 -3.65 -11.22
CA GLY A 142 4.00 -4.79 -10.43
C GLY A 142 5.51 -4.92 -10.31
N TYR A 143 5.94 -5.55 -9.24
CA TYR A 143 7.34 -5.65 -8.79
C TYR A 143 8.30 -6.33 -9.78
N LEU A 144 7.79 -7.09 -10.75
CA LEU A 144 8.61 -7.72 -11.80
C LEU A 144 8.97 -6.74 -12.92
N ILE A 145 8.21 -5.68 -13.08
CA ILE A 145 8.33 -4.74 -14.20
C ILE A 145 8.76 -3.36 -13.70
N ASP A 146 8.16 -2.92 -12.61
CA ASP A 146 8.25 -1.54 -12.12
C ASP A 146 8.24 -1.50 -10.57
N ASP A 147 7.47 -0.60 -9.97
CA ASP A 147 7.35 -0.40 -8.52
C ASP A 147 8.62 0.17 -7.85
N CYS A 148 9.48 0.87 -8.60
CA CYS A 148 10.67 1.53 -8.07
C CYS A 148 10.34 2.50 -6.95
N GLY A 149 11.14 2.48 -5.86
CA GLY A 149 10.88 3.26 -4.64
C GLY A 149 9.95 2.57 -3.63
N GLY A 150 9.28 1.47 -4.00
CA GLY A 150 8.50 0.65 -3.07
C GLY A 150 9.35 -0.27 -2.19
N GLY A 151 8.72 -0.84 -1.17
CA GLY A 151 9.41 -1.71 -0.20
C GLY A 151 10.07 -2.93 -0.81
N PHE A 152 9.47 -3.53 -1.85
CA PHE A 152 10.10 -4.63 -2.59
C PHE A 152 11.39 -4.16 -3.28
N TRP A 153 11.35 -3.01 -3.97
CA TRP A 153 12.52 -2.45 -4.64
C TRP A 153 13.63 -2.14 -3.65
N ILE A 154 13.30 -1.48 -2.51
CA ILE A 154 14.26 -1.17 -1.44
C ILE A 154 14.90 -2.46 -0.91
N GLY A 155 14.09 -3.47 -0.60
CA GLY A 155 14.57 -4.77 -0.12
C GLY A 155 15.41 -5.51 -1.16
N GLN A 156 15.08 -5.42 -2.45
CA GLN A 156 15.84 -6.00 -3.54
C GLN A 156 17.23 -5.33 -3.68
N GLN A 157 17.29 -3.99 -3.58
CA GLN A 157 18.58 -3.30 -3.59
C GLN A 157 19.46 -3.73 -2.41
N ALA A 158 18.88 -3.80 -1.20
CA ALA A 158 19.59 -4.28 -0.02
C ALA A 158 20.14 -5.69 -0.19
N LEU A 159 19.32 -6.60 -0.73
CA LEU A 159 19.72 -7.98 -1.00
C LEU A 159 20.85 -8.05 -2.02
N ARG A 160 20.79 -7.27 -3.10
CA ARG A 160 21.84 -7.18 -4.11
C ARG A 160 23.17 -6.69 -3.52
N GLU A 161 23.15 -5.61 -2.73
CA GLU A 161 24.35 -5.07 -2.10
C GLU A 161 24.96 -6.07 -1.12
N TRP A 162 24.13 -6.75 -0.32
CA TRP A 162 24.59 -7.77 0.61
C TRP A 162 25.24 -8.97 -0.11
N LEU A 163 24.59 -9.54 -1.12
CA LEU A 163 25.12 -10.68 -1.88
C LEU A 163 26.46 -10.31 -2.57
N ARG A 164 26.52 -9.13 -3.20
CA ARG A 164 27.78 -8.63 -3.81
C ARG A 164 28.89 -8.44 -2.78
N SER A 165 28.56 -8.06 -1.55
CA SER A 165 29.55 -7.92 -0.49
C SER A 165 30.19 -9.26 -0.12
N MET A 166 29.49 -10.37 -0.27
CA MET A 166 30.00 -11.72 -0.02
C MET A 166 30.93 -12.24 -1.13
N GLU A 167 30.85 -11.63 -2.32
CA GLU A 167 31.72 -11.98 -3.45
C GLU A 167 33.09 -11.32 -3.36
N THR A 168 33.32 -10.44 -2.37
CA THR A 168 34.59 -9.71 -2.21
C THR A 168 35.49 -10.36 -1.16
N LYS A 169 36.81 -10.33 -1.38
CA LYS A 169 37.80 -10.81 -0.40
C LYS A 169 37.85 -9.98 0.90
N LYS A 170 37.42 -8.73 0.84
CA LYS A 170 37.38 -7.80 1.98
C LYS A 170 36.02 -7.15 2.03
N PRO A 171 34.98 -7.83 2.55
CA PRO A 171 33.64 -7.24 2.66
C PRO A 171 33.70 -6.04 3.59
N LYS A 172 33.06 -4.94 3.18
CA LYS A 172 32.87 -3.78 4.08
C LYS A 172 31.98 -4.19 5.24
N ILE A 173 32.39 -3.82 6.44
CA ILE A 173 31.55 -3.97 7.64
C ILE A 173 30.36 -3.02 7.46
N SER A 174 29.14 -3.55 7.54
CA SER A 174 27.89 -2.83 7.36
C SER A 174 26.87 -3.36 8.34
N VAL A 175 26.15 -2.44 8.99
CA VAL A 175 25.03 -2.78 9.88
C VAL A 175 23.95 -3.49 9.09
N LEU A 176 23.65 -2.99 7.87
CA LEU A 176 22.68 -3.61 6.96
C LEU A 176 23.03 -5.07 6.66
N ASN A 177 24.30 -5.33 6.28
CA ASN A 177 24.74 -6.69 5.96
C ASN A 177 24.61 -7.65 7.15
N SER A 178 24.90 -7.18 8.36
CA SER A 178 24.73 -7.96 9.59
C SER A 178 23.24 -8.26 9.85
N LYS A 179 22.38 -7.28 9.72
CA LYS A 179 20.92 -7.45 9.89
C LYS A 179 20.32 -8.42 8.89
N LEU A 180 20.77 -8.37 7.63
CA LEU A 180 20.31 -9.32 6.62
C LEU A 180 20.79 -10.74 6.92
N ALA A 181 22.06 -10.91 7.36
CA ALA A 181 22.57 -12.20 7.78
C ALA A 181 21.75 -12.78 8.96
N ASP A 182 21.44 -11.97 9.96
CA ASP A 182 20.62 -12.36 11.11
C ASP A 182 19.21 -12.78 10.66
N LYS A 183 18.58 -11.98 9.79
CA LYS A 183 17.23 -12.24 9.27
C LYS A 183 17.15 -13.54 8.47
N PHE A 184 18.16 -13.83 7.67
CA PHE A 184 18.23 -15.09 6.93
C PHE A 184 18.83 -16.23 7.78
N GLY A 185 19.46 -15.94 8.91
CA GLY A 185 20.09 -16.92 9.79
C GLY A 185 21.22 -17.71 9.12
N SER A 186 21.73 -17.21 7.99
CA SER A 186 22.78 -17.87 7.19
C SER A 186 23.41 -16.88 6.22
N LYS A 187 24.68 -17.16 5.86
CA LYS A 187 25.39 -16.56 4.72
C LYS A 187 25.50 -17.52 3.53
N ASP A 188 25.01 -18.75 3.69
CA ASP A 188 24.98 -19.74 2.61
C ASP A 188 23.90 -19.39 1.59
N TRP A 189 24.28 -19.32 0.31
CA TRP A 189 23.38 -18.96 -0.77
C TRP A 189 22.19 -19.92 -0.92
N ASN A 190 22.39 -21.22 -0.74
CA ASN A 190 21.29 -22.19 -0.90
C ASN A 190 20.20 -21.97 0.16
N THR A 191 20.60 -21.70 1.40
CA THR A 191 19.67 -21.36 2.49
C THR A 191 18.94 -20.04 2.24
N ILE A 192 19.68 -19.01 1.82
CA ILE A 192 19.11 -17.69 1.48
C ILE A 192 18.12 -17.84 0.32
N ARG A 193 18.51 -18.54 -0.74
CA ARG A 193 17.69 -18.81 -1.92
C ARG A 193 16.36 -19.48 -1.55
N GLN A 194 16.40 -20.53 -0.75
CA GLN A 194 15.18 -21.22 -0.31
C GLN A 194 14.21 -20.28 0.40
N LYS A 195 14.71 -19.41 1.29
CA LYS A 195 13.89 -18.44 2.01
C LYS A 195 13.31 -17.36 1.09
N ILE A 196 14.08 -16.86 0.11
CA ILE A 196 13.64 -15.85 -0.85
C ILE A 196 12.55 -16.43 -1.77
N TYR A 197 12.83 -17.56 -2.42
CA TYR A 197 11.90 -18.14 -3.39
C TYR A 197 10.71 -18.81 -2.73
N GLY A 198 10.86 -19.36 -1.52
CA GLY A 198 9.76 -19.93 -0.74
C GLY A 198 8.84 -18.88 -0.12
N GLY A 199 9.40 -17.73 0.29
CA GLY A 199 8.64 -16.63 0.91
C GLY A 199 8.20 -15.54 -0.08
N GLY A 200 8.71 -15.57 -1.32
CA GLY A 200 8.27 -14.71 -2.42
C GLY A 200 8.49 -13.21 -2.18
N ARG A 201 7.58 -12.43 -2.77
CA ARG A 201 7.60 -10.96 -2.79
C ARG A 201 7.67 -10.34 -1.39
N GLU A 202 6.89 -10.87 -0.45
CA GLU A 202 6.79 -10.33 0.91
C GLU A 202 8.09 -10.47 1.68
N THR A 203 8.83 -11.55 1.49
CA THR A 203 10.14 -11.74 2.11
C THR A 203 11.10 -10.63 1.72
N ILE A 204 11.18 -10.32 0.42
CA ILE A 204 12.05 -9.25 -0.07
C ILE A 204 11.57 -7.88 0.40
N ALA A 205 10.26 -7.59 0.28
CA ALA A 205 9.71 -6.31 0.72
C ALA A 205 9.91 -6.05 2.22
N SER A 206 9.90 -7.11 3.05
CA SER A 206 10.13 -6.99 4.48
C SER A 206 11.54 -6.49 4.83
N LEU A 207 12.51 -6.63 3.91
CA LEU A 207 13.89 -6.16 4.11
C LEU A 207 13.98 -4.63 4.16
N ALA A 208 12.99 -3.90 3.65
CA ALA A 208 12.94 -2.45 3.75
C ALA A 208 12.97 -1.97 5.22
N LYS A 209 12.45 -2.77 6.16
CA LYS A 209 12.54 -2.49 7.60
C LYS A 209 13.99 -2.55 8.10
N GLU A 210 14.76 -3.51 7.61
CA GLU A 210 16.18 -3.66 7.97
C GLU A 210 17.02 -2.52 7.37
N VAL A 211 16.64 -2.06 6.16
CA VAL A 211 17.27 -0.88 5.55
C VAL A 211 17.00 0.36 6.39
N ASN A 212 15.75 0.60 6.79
CA ASN A 212 15.40 1.72 7.66
C ASN A 212 16.14 1.66 9.00
N TYR A 213 16.19 0.48 9.62
CA TYR A 213 16.95 0.29 10.86
C TYR A 213 18.44 0.63 10.69
N ALA A 214 19.07 0.13 9.63
CA ALA A 214 20.48 0.40 9.37
C ALA A 214 20.75 1.88 9.04
N ALA A 215 19.83 2.53 8.31
CA ALA A 215 19.92 3.96 8.01
C ALA A 215 19.89 4.82 9.29
N ASN A 216 19.02 4.47 10.26
CA ASN A 216 18.98 5.13 11.57
C ASN A 216 20.30 5.01 12.36
N LEU A 217 21.13 4.00 12.04
CA LEU A 217 22.47 3.82 12.60
C LEU A 217 23.58 4.39 11.72
N GLY A 218 23.23 5.15 10.68
CA GLY A 218 24.17 5.81 9.79
C GLY A 218 24.86 4.88 8.77
N ASP A 219 24.29 3.69 8.48
CA ASP A 219 24.87 2.79 7.50
C ASP A 219 24.84 3.41 6.10
N PRO A 220 26.02 3.59 5.44
CA PRO A 220 26.08 4.31 4.17
C PRO A 220 25.41 3.58 3.01
N ILE A 221 25.30 2.25 3.06
CA ILE A 221 24.61 1.46 2.04
C ILE A 221 23.11 1.66 2.17
N ALA A 222 22.60 1.60 3.39
CA ALA A 222 21.18 1.83 3.68
C ALA A 222 20.76 3.25 3.31
N LEU A 223 21.54 4.25 3.69
CA LEU A 223 21.31 5.66 3.33
C LEU A 223 21.27 5.87 1.82
N LYS A 224 22.21 5.26 1.08
CA LYS A 224 22.23 5.32 -0.38
C LYS A 224 20.97 4.71 -0.99
N ILE A 225 20.54 3.54 -0.52
CA ILE A 225 19.32 2.87 -1.03
C ILE A 225 18.09 3.74 -0.80
N LEU A 226 17.94 4.35 0.37
CA LEU A 226 16.79 5.22 0.66
C LEU A 226 16.85 6.53 -0.13
N HIS A 227 18.03 7.10 -0.32
CA HIS A 227 18.22 8.25 -1.22
C HIS A 227 17.76 7.91 -2.65
N GLU A 228 18.19 6.78 -3.21
CA GLU A 228 17.76 6.33 -4.54
C GLU A 228 16.25 6.08 -4.61
N ALA A 229 15.64 5.53 -3.54
CA ALA A 229 14.18 5.38 -3.45
C ALA A 229 13.45 6.74 -3.53
N GLY A 230 13.95 7.76 -2.85
CA GLY A 230 13.42 9.12 -2.94
C GLY A 230 13.49 9.71 -4.35
N VAL A 231 14.61 9.50 -5.07
CA VAL A 231 14.75 9.88 -6.49
C VAL A 231 13.68 9.20 -7.36
N GLU A 232 13.47 7.88 -7.19
CA GLU A 232 12.48 7.14 -8.00
C GLU A 232 11.04 7.60 -7.70
N ILE A 233 10.71 7.86 -6.44
CA ILE A 233 9.40 8.42 -6.06
C ILE A 233 9.23 9.82 -6.67
N GLY A 234 10.27 10.66 -6.69
CA GLY A 234 10.24 11.98 -7.34
C GLY A 234 9.98 11.88 -8.84
N LYS A 235 10.67 10.99 -9.55
CA LYS A 235 10.46 10.74 -10.98
C LYS A 235 9.04 10.27 -11.28
N LEU A 236 8.52 9.35 -10.48
CA LEU A 236 7.14 8.88 -10.56
C LEU A 236 6.15 10.03 -10.39
N SER A 237 6.34 10.84 -9.35
CA SER A 237 5.49 11.98 -9.04
C SER A 237 5.44 12.98 -10.20
N ASN A 238 6.58 13.28 -10.80
CA ASN A 238 6.68 14.19 -11.95
C ASN A 238 5.97 13.64 -13.18
N ARG A 239 6.07 12.32 -13.45
CA ARG A 239 5.33 11.71 -14.57
C ARG A 239 3.82 11.82 -14.37
N LEU A 240 3.33 11.49 -13.17
CA LEU A 240 1.90 11.62 -12.88
C LEU A 240 1.45 13.09 -12.96
N PHE A 241 2.21 14.01 -12.37
CA PHE A 241 1.90 15.43 -12.40
C PHE A 241 1.78 15.95 -13.85
N ALA A 242 2.71 15.58 -14.73
CA ALA A 242 2.63 15.92 -16.14
C ALA A 242 1.36 15.39 -16.81
N MET A 243 0.92 14.17 -16.49
CA MET A 243 -0.31 13.58 -17.01
C MET A 243 -1.57 14.33 -16.56
N THR A 244 -1.56 14.97 -15.37
CA THR A 244 -2.71 15.73 -14.88
C THR A 244 -2.95 17.05 -15.61
N GLY A 245 -1.94 17.59 -16.27
CA GLY A 245 -1.99 18.94 -16.88
C GLY A 245 -2.08 20.09 -15.87
N LEU A 246 -1.94 19.84 -14.59
CA LEU A 246 -1.98 20.85 -13.55
C LEU A 246 -0.69 21.67 -13.55
N LYS A 247 -0.78 22.95 -13.20
CA LYS A 247 0.41 23.83 -13.00
C LYS A 247 0.94 23.78 -11.56
N GLN A 248 0.05 23.49 -10.63
CA GLN A 248 0.36 23.30 -9.21
C GLN A 248 -0.54 22.19 -8.67
N ALA A 249 -0.01 21.34 -7.80
CA ALA A 249 -0.78 20.29 -7.15
C ALA A 249 -0.17 19.94 -5.79
N LYS A 250 -1.03 19.52 -4.87
CA LYS A 250 -0.59 18.85 -3.65
C LYS A 250 -0.53 17.35 -3.89
N MET A 251 0.55 16.75 -3.45
CA MET A 251 0.78 15.30 -3.46
C MET A 251 0.73 14.76 -2.03
N TYR A 252 0.04 13.66 -1.84
CA TYR A 252 0.09 12.89 -0.59
C TYR A 252 0.95 11.64 -0.80
N LEU A 253 2.05 11.54 -0.04
CA LEU A 253 2.87 10.33 0.02
C LEU A 253 2.37 9.46 1.17
N ILE A 254 1.94 8.24 0.86
CA ILE A 254 1.35 7.29 1.81
C ILE A 254 1.99 5.90 1.66
N GLY A 255 1.73 5.03 2.64
CA GLY A 255 2.21 3.65 2.63
C GLY A 255 3.42 3.42 3.51
N GLY A 256 3.84 2.15 3.65
CA GLY A 256 4.86 1.75 4.62
C GLY A 256 6.25 2.37 4.42
N VAL A 257 6.56 2.84 3.22
CA VAL A 257 7.84 3.51 2.90
C VAL A 257 7.92 4.89 3.56
N THR A 258 6.79 5.51 3.94
CA THR A 258 6.81 6.77 4.71
C THR A 258 7.51 6.66 6.06
N ASN A 259 7.67 5.45 6.61
CA ASN A 259 8.48 5.23 7.82
C ASN A 259 9.98 5.52 7.61
N CYS A 260 10.42 5.66 6.37
CA CYS A 260 11.80 6.00 5.99
C CYS A 260 11.91 7.44 5.49
N VAL A 261 10.87 8.27 5.66
CA VAL A 261 10.77 9.60 5.02
C VAL A 261 11.97 10.50 5.32
N ASP A 262 12.48 10.48 6.54
CA ASP A 262 13.61 11.34 6.94
C ASP A 262 14.88 11.12 6.08
N PHE A 263 15.03 9.92 5.51
CA PHE A 263 16.17 9.55 4.66
C PHE A 263 15.91 9.72 3.17
N LEU A 264 14.65 9.61 2.73
CA LEU A 264 14.32 9.86 1.32
C LEU A 264 13.93 11.30 1.01
N ASP A 265 13.51 12.07 2.01
CA ASP A 265 12.98 13.42 1.82
C ASP A 265 13.94 14.36 1.05
N PRO A 266 15.24 14.45 1.37
CA PRO A 266 16.13 15.34 0.66
C PRO A 266 16.24 15.04 -0.83
N SER A 267 16.27 13.77 -1.20
CA SER A 267 16.33 13.35 -2.60
C SER A 267 14.99 13.43 -3.31
N LEU A 268 13.90 13.15 -2.60
CA LEU A 268 12.55 13.33 -3.12
C LEU A 268 12.30 14.81 -3.45
N GLN A 269 12.51 15.72 -2.50
CA GLN A 269 12.31 17.16 -2.70
C GLN A 269 13.14 17.71 -3.84
N SER A 270 14.44 17.37 -3.90
CA SER A 270 15.34 17.86 -4.95
C SER A 270 14.97 17.36 -6.35
N ASN A 271 14.18 16.30 -6.46
CA ASN A 271 13.73 15.71 -7.72
C ASN A 271 12.26 16.02 -8.05
N LEU A 272 11.51 16.71 -7.19
CA LEU A 272 10.15 17.11 -7.49
C LEU A 272 10.11 18.34 -8.40
N ASN A 273 9.12 18.36 -9.31
CA ASN A 273 8.78 19.57 -10.05
C ASN A 273 8.34 20.66 -9.07
N SER A 274 8.76 21.91 -9.33
CA SER A 274 8.47 23.07 -8.47
C SER A 274 6.96 23.37 -8.29
N GLY A 275 6.11 22.82 -9.15
CA GLY A 275 4.65 22.90 -9.02
C GLY A 275 4.05 21.85 -8.07
N ILE A 276 4.86 20.97 -7.47
CA ILE A 276 4.39 19.95 -6.55
C ILE A 276 4.76 20.31 -5.12
N GLU A 277 3.76 20.52 -4.28
CA GLU A 277 3.91 20.52 -2.82
C GLU A 277 3.52 19.13 -2.30
N TYR A 278 4.31 18.51 -1.41
CA TYR A 278 3.94 17.21 -0.88
C TYR A 278 3.87 17.17 0.65
N SER A 279 3.09 16.23 1.15
CA SER A 279 3.01 15.89 2.56
C SER A 279 2.90 14.37 2.72
N THR A 280 3.46 13.84 3.82
CA THR A 280 3.32 12.43 4.18
C THR A 280 2.09 12.21 5.04
N VAL A 281 1.43 11.05 4.86
CA VAL A 281 0.29 10.62 5.68
C VAL A 281 0.57 9.23 6.23
N ASN A 282 0.73 9.15 7.54
CA ASN A 282 1.03 7.92 8.29
C ASN A 282 -0.22 7.33 8.95
N SER A 283 -1.37 7.42 8.29
CA SER A 283 -2.63 6.88 8.79
C SER A 283 -2.91 5.48 8.24
N ASN A 284 -3.71 4.71 8.95
CA ASN A 284 -4.21 3.44 8.46
C ASN A 284 -5.18 3.68 7.29
N ASN A 285 -4.95 3.03 6.14
CA ASN A 285 -5.81 3.17 4.96
C ASN A 285 -7.27 2.85 5.25
N ALA A 286 -7.57 1.84 6.07
CA ALA A 286 -8.95 1.51 6.44
C ALA A 286 -9.64 2.69 7.17
N GLU A 287 -8.92 3.43 8.02
CA GLU A 287 -9.45 4.64 8.67
C GLU A 287 -9.68 5.79 7.68
N ILE A 288 -8.75 5.96 6.73
CA ILE A 288 -8.91 6.92 5.64
C ILE A 288 -10.17 6.61 4.81
N MET A 289 -10.35 5.34 4.46
CA MET A 289 -11.52 4.86 3.71
C MET A 289 -12.83 5.08 4.48
N ALA A 290 -12.86 4.76 5.79
CA ALA A 290 -14.03 5.02 6.62
C ALA A 290 -14.40 6.50 6.63
N GLY A 291 -13.39 7.39 6.60
CA GLY A 291 -13.56 8.83 6.55
C GLY A 291 -14.19 9.37 5.26
N VAL A 292 -14.23 8.58 4.18
CA VAL A 292 -14.80 9.01 2.88
C VAL A 292 -16.28 9.38 3.02
N LEU A 293 -17.03 8.67 3.88
CA LEU A 293 -18.46 8.96 4.13
C LEU A 293 -18.71 10.27 4.88
N LYS A 294 -17.68 10.95 5.36
CA LYS A 294 -17.78 12.34 5.87
C LYS A 294 -17.75 13.38 4.75
N LYS A 295 -17.21 13.03 3.58
CA LYS A 295 -17.04 13.91 2.42
C LYS A 295 -18.09 13.66 1.34
N TYR A 296 -18.51 12.40 1.18
CA TYR A 296 -19.40 11.94 0.12
C TYR A 296 -20.57 11.15 0.71
N SER A 297 -21.78 11.32 0.15
CA SER A 297 -22.88 10.43 0.49
C SER A 297 -22.65 9.03 -0.08
N PHE A 298 -23.29 8.02 0.52
CA PHE A 298 -23.24 6.65 0.04
C PHE A 298 -23.72 6.53 -1.42
N GLU A 299 -24.78 7.26 -1.77
CA GLU A 299 -25.33 7.27 -3.13
C GLU A 299 -24.37 7.90 -4.15
N GLN A 300 -23.67 9.00 -3.77
CA GLN A 300 -22.66 9.59 -4.63
C GLN A 300 -21.54 8.58 -4.94
N LEU A 301 -21.01 7.90 -3.91
CA LEU A 301 -19.97 6.90 -4.09
C LEU A 301 -20.44 5.72 -4.93
N ASN A 302 -21.66 5.24 -4.72
CA ASN A 302 -22.22 4.11 -5.46
C ASN A 302 -22.42 4.40 -6.97
N ARG A 303 -22.51 5.68 -7.36
CA ARG A 303 -22.57 6.08 -8.77
C ARG A 303 -21.18 6.15 -9.42
N LEU A 304 -20.12 6.26 -8.62
CA LEU A 304 -18.76 6.40 -9.09
C LEU A 304 -18.06 5.04 -9.30
N ILE A 305 -18.52 4.00 -8.63
CA ILE A 305 -18.00 2.62 -8.70
C ILE A 305 -18.99 1.70 -9.49
#